data_bb1f4a8ec9c5fd0796f45962052587d0
#
_entry.id   bb1f4a8ec9c5fd0796f45962052587d0
#
_cell.length_a   1.000
_cell.length_b   1.000
_cell.length_c   1.000
_cell.angle_alpha   90.00
_cell.angle_beta   90.00
_cell.angle_gamma   90.00
#
_symmetry.space_group_name_H-M   'P 1'
#
loop_
_entity.id
_entity.type
_entity.pdbx_description
1 polymer ?
#
loop_
_entity_poly.entity_id
_entity_poly.type
_entity_poly.pdbx_seq_one_letter_code
_entity_poly.pdbx_strand_id
1 'polypeptide(L)'
;PVAAAAVRALHHLHRRWVVLVPAGFVLHDHLALADPTLLPRASLASVGPAPAGADALDLTQAARGLALEVRCREPHDLRPASRDGSAEVVVVEAFLCAPARPDAVLAEARRRRLPVG
;
A
#
# COMPACT_ATOMS: atom_id res chain seq x y z
N PRO A 1 17.16 11.30 -13.10
CA PRO A 1 17.76 10.69 -11.92
C PRO A 1 17.65 9.18 -11.93
N VAL A 2 18.64 8.54 -11.36
CA VAL A 2 18.68 7.07 -11.29
C VAL A 2 17.45 6.52 -10.55
N ALA A 3 17.03 7.19 -9.49
CA ALA A 3 15.87 6.77 -8.72
C ALA A 3 14.58 6.76 -9.56
N ALA A 4 14.38 7.76 -10.39
CA ALA A 4 13.20 7.81 -11.26
C ALA A 4 13.23 6.69 -12.30
N ALA A 5 14.39 6.37 -12.86
CA ALA A 5 14.52 5.27 -13.81
C ALA A 5 14.25 3.91 -13.14
N ALA A 6 14.76 3.70 -11.92
CA ALA A 6 14.52 2.46 -11.18
C ALA A 6 13.04 2.30 -10.84
N VAL A 7 12.38 3.38 -10.41
CA VAL A 7 10.96 3.38 -10.12
C VAL A 7 10.13 3.00 -11.35
N ARG A 8 10.45 3.57 -12.50
CA ARG A 8 9.74 3.25 -13.73
C ARG A 8 9.92 1.79 -14.14
N ALA A 9 11.12 1.24 -13.97
CA ALA A 9 11.38 -0.15 -14.29
C ALA A 9 10.55 -1.09 -13.41
N LEU A 10 10.51 -0.83 -12.10
CA LEU A 10 9.70 -1.62 -11.17
C LEU A 10 8.22 -1.53 -11.50
N HIS A 11 7.73 -0.32 -11.76
CA HIS A 11 6.34 -0.10 -12.13
C HIS A 11 5.98 -0.86 -13.42
N HIS A 12 6.85 -0.82 -14.42
CA HIS A 12 6.63 -1.48 -15.68
C HIS A 12 6.54 -3.00 -15.53
N LEU A 13 7.36 -3.58 -14.61
CA LEU A 13 7.40 -5.01 -14.39
C LEU A 13 6.25 -5.52 -13.52
N HIS A 14 5.92 -4.80 -12.46
CA HIS A 14 5.01 -5.30 -11.43
C HIS A 14 3.71 -4.53 -11.32
N ARG A 15 3.72 -3.24 -11.52
CA ARG A 15 2.57 -2.34 -11.41
C ARG A 15 1.93 -2.32 -10.02
N ARG A 16 2.57 -2.94 -9.03
CA ARG A 16 2.09 -3.04 -7.64
C ARG A 16 3.25 -2.74 -6.72
N TRP A 17 3.30 -1.54 -6.19
CA TRP A 17 4.43 -1.14 -5.37
C TRP A 17 4.06 -0.04 -4.38
N VAL A 18 4.89 0.03 -3.35
CA VAL A 18 4.78 1.04 -2.31
C VAL A 18 6.00 1.94 -2.40
N VAL A 19 5.77 3.23 -2.32
CA VAL A 19 6.85 4.22 -2.26
C VAL A 19 6.76 4.93 -0.92
N LEU A 20 7.87 4.96 -0.21
CA LEU A 20 7.96 5.72 1.03
C LEU A 20 8.60 7.06 0.70
N VAL A 21 7.89 8.12 1.07
CA VAL A 21 8.33 9.50 0.85
C VAL A 21 8.37 10.20 2.20
N PRO A 22 9.04 11.38 2.31
CA PRO A 22 9.05 12.08 3.59
C PRO A 22 7.66 12.36 4.15
N ALA A 23 6.68 12.59 3.28
CA ALA A 23 5.29 12.83 3.69
C ALA A 23 4.58 11.58 4.22
N GLY A 24 5.02 10.38 3.86
CA GLY A 24 4.38 9.15 4.32
C GLY A 24 4.51 7.97 3.38
N PHE A 25 3.43 7.21 3.28
CA PHE A 25 3.34 5.94 2.58
C PHE A 25 2.45 6.14 1.35
N VAL A 26 2.98 5.85 0.16
CA VAL A 26 2.22 5.92 -1.08
C VAL A 26 2.00 4.52 -1.62
N LEU A 27 0.73 4.14 -1.75
CA LEU A 27 0.37 2.89 -2.41
C LEU A 27 0.05 3.17 -3.86
N HIS A 28 0.84 2.58 -4.75
CA HIS A 28 0.70 2.71 -6.19
C HIS A 28 0.41 1.33 -6.77
N ASP A 29 -0.87 1.01 -6.94
CA ASP A 29 -1.30 -0.33 -7.34
C ASP A 29 -2.44 -0.22 -8.34
N HIS A 30 -2.12 -0.30 -9.61
CA HIS A 30 -3.10 -0.18 -10.69
C HIS A 30 -4.13 -1.30 -10.71
N LEU A 31 -3.80 -2.45 -10.14
CA LEU A 31 -4.74 -3.58 -10.11
C LEU A 31 -5.78 -3.41 -9.02
N ALA A 32 -5.41 -2.80 -7.92
CA ALA A 32 -6.26 -2.71 -6.74
C ALA A 32 -6.90 -1.34 -6.53
N LEU A 33 -6.26 -0.27 -7.00
CA LEU A 33 -6.72 1.10 -6.78
C LEU A 33 -6.92 1.85 -8.09
N ALA A 34 -7.97 2.65 -8.15
CA ALA A 34 -8.21 3.54 -9.29
C ALA A 34 -7.15 4.66 -9.35
N ASP A 35 -6.70 5.13 -8.20
CA ASP A 35 -5.71 6.21 -8.10
C ASP A 35 -4.63 5.85 -7.08
N PRO A 36 -3.39 6.33 -7.25
CA PRO A 36 -2.38 6.23 -6.20
C PRO A 36 -2.87 6.92 -4.93
N THR A 37 -2.55 6.35 -3.79
CA THR A 37 -3.03 6.85 -2.50
C THR A 37 -1.87 7.17 -1.58
N LEU A 38 -1.84 8.40 -1.08
CA LEU A 38 -0.90 8.82 -0.05
C LEU A 38 -1.56 8.71 1.33
N LEU A 39 -0.89 7.99 2.22
CA LEU A 39 -1.23 7.97 3.62
C LEU A 39 -0.21 8.83 4.35
N PRO A 40 -0.62 9.99 4.88
CA PRO A 40 0.31 10.84 5.61
C PRO A 40 0.93 10.09 6.79
N ARG A 41 2.18 10.40 7.08
CA ARG A 41 2.92 9.76 8.16
C ARG A 41 2.15 9.77 9.48
N ALA A 42 1.51 10.88 9.80
CA ALA A 42 0.75 11.01 11.04
C ALA A 42 -0.51 10.15 11.07
N SER A 43 -1.00 9.72 9.91
CA SER A 43 -2.21 8.89 9.80
C SER A 43 -1.93 7.40 9.90
N LEU A 44 -0.66 6.99 9.88
CA LEU A 44 -0.30 5.57 9.97
C LEU A 44 -0.29 5.12 11.43
N ALA A 45 -1.07 4.09 11.74
CA ALA A 45 -1.02 3.43 13.03
C ALA A 45 0.01 2.30 13.03
N SER A 46 0.03 1.48 11.96
CA SER A 46 1.03 0.42 11.81
C SER A 46 1.09 -0.08 10.38
N VAL A 47 2.25 -0.61 10.00
CA VAL A 47 2.46 -1.35 8.76
C VAL A 47 3.19 -2.64 9.15
N GLY A 48 2.66 -3.79 8.75
CA GLY A 48 3.30 -5.06 9.10
C GLY A 48 2.75 -6.22 8.30
N PRO A 49 3.28 -7.42 8.53
CA PRO A 49 2.73 -8.62 7.88
C PRO A 49 1.26 -8.79 8.27
N ALA A 50 0.42 -9.14 7.28
CA ALA A 50 -0.99 -9.36 7.55
C ALA A 50 -1.19 -10.65 8.34
N PRO A 51 -1.93 -10.61 9.46
CA PRO A 51 -2.24 -11.83 10.18
C PRO A 51 -3.27 -12.66 9.41
N ALA A 52 -3.31 -13.96 9.69
CA ALA A 52 -4.32 -14.84 9.11
C ALA A 52 -5.70 -14.39 9.59
N GLY A 53 -6.65 -14.30 8.66
CA GLY A 53 -8.01 -13.88 8.99
C GLY A 53 -8.14 -12.40 9.32
N ALA A 54 -7.22 -11.55 8.85
CA ALA A 54 -7.30 -10.12 9.09
C ALA A 54 -8.62 -9.54 8.59
N ASP A 55 -9.27 -8.75 9.45
CA ASP A 55 -10.52 -8.06 9.10
C ASP A 55 -10.19 -6.67 8.57
N ALA A 56 -9.84 -6.61 7.30
CA ALA A 56 -9.43 -5.38 6.63
C ALA A 56 -9.83 -5.47 5.15
N LEU A 57 -9.94 -4.31 4.50
CA LEU A 57 -10.21 -4.29 3.06
C LEU A 57 -9.07 -4.97 2.32
N ASP A 58 -9.42 -5.98 1.53
CA ASP A 58 -8.41 -6.78 0.81
C ASP A 58 -8.14 -6.17 -0.57
N LEU A 59 -6.96 -5.56 -0.72
CA LEU A 59 -6.49 -5.03 -1.99
C LEU A 59 -5.43 -5.93 -2.63
N THR A 60 -5.22 -7.15 -2.13
CA THR A 60 -4.16 -8.02 -2.63
C THR A 60 -4.48 -8.62 -3.99
N GLN A 61 -5.73 -8.63 -4.41
CA GLN A 61 -6.16 -9.26 -5.66
C GLN A 61 -5.78 -10.74 -5.70
N ALA A 62 -5.88 -11.41 -4.56
CA ALA A 62 -5.50 -12.82 -4.40
C ALA A 62 -4.05 -13.11 -4.79
N ALA A 63 -3.16 -12.12 -4.72
CA ALA A 63 -1.75 -12.31 -5.01
C ALA A 63 -1.11 -13.28 -4.01
N ARG A 64 -0.18 -14.08 -4.50
CA ARG A 64 0.59 -15.00 -3.66
C ARG A 64 1.72 -14.24 -2.97
N GLY A 65 2.16 -14.76 -1.86
CA GLY A 65 3.27 -14.19 -1.09
C GLY A 65 2.80 -13.41 0.12
N LEU A 66 3.71 -12.66 0.70
CA LEU A 66 3.43 -11.91 1.92
C LEU A 66 2.56 -10.69 1.63
N ALA A 67 1.40 -10.65 2.27
CA ALA A 67 0.58 -9.45 2.28
C ALA A 67 0.96 -8.57 3.46
N LEU A 68 0.85 -7.25 3.27
CA LEU A 68 1.04 -6.29 4.34
C LEU A 68 -0.32 -5.77 4.79
N GLU A 69 -0.48 -5.60 6.09
CA GLU A 69 -1.61 -4.91 6.67
C GLU A 69 -1.19 -3.49 7.02
N VAL A 70 -1.93 -2.51 6.51
CA VAL A 70 -1.73 -1.10 6.83
C VAL A 70 -2.91 -0.66 7.66
N ARG A 71 -2.66 -0.20 8.88
CA ARG A 71 -3.70 0.32 9.77
C ARG A 71 -3.56 1.83 9.89
N CYS A 72 -4.69 2.51 9.84
CA CYS A 72 -4.77 3.96 9.92
C CYS A 72 -5.23 4.37 11.32
N ARG A 73 -4.74 5.51 11.81
CA ARG A 73 -5.17 6.06 13.11
C ARG A 73 -6.60 6.58 13.05
N GLU A 74 -7.02 6.98 11.88
CA GLU A 74 -8.36 7.49 11.62
C GLU A 74 -8.83 7.00 10.27
N PRO A 75 -10.14 6.98 10.00
CA PRO A 75 -10.65 6.49 8.72
C PRO A 75 -10.03 7.25 7.56
N HIS A 76 -9.72 6.54 6.50
CA HIS A 76 -9.08 7.09 5.30
C HIS A 76 -9.85 6.65 4.07
N ASP A 77 -9.95 7.55 3.09
CA ASP A 77 -10.65 7.28 1.84
C ASP A 77 -9.76 6.56 0.85
N LEU A 78 -10.28 5.48 0.28
CA LEU A 78 -9.64 4.76 -0.82
C LEU A 78 -10.63 4.60 -1.97
N ARG A 79 -10.10 4.49 -3.19
CA ARG A 79 -10.90 4.19 -4.38
C ARG A 79 -10.43 2.86 -4.98
N PRO A 80 -10.96 1.73 -4.52
CA PRO A 80 -10.62 0.44 -5.12
C PRO A 80 -10.97 0.42 -6.60
N ALA A 81 -10.14 -0.25 -7.39
CA ALA A 81 -10.41 -0.44 -8.80
C ALA A 81 -11.64 -1.32 -8.98
N SER A 82 -12.42 -1.03 -10.01
CA SER A 82 -13.63 -1.76 -10.33
C SER A 82 -13.59 -2.24 -11.77
N ARG A 83 -14.18 -3.41 -12.04
CA ARG A 83 -14.20 -4.00 -13.38
C ARG A 83 -14.97 -3.17 -14.39
N ASP A 84 -15.99 -2.46 -13.96
CA ASP A 84 -16.82 -1.65 -14.83
C ASP A 84 -16.31 -0.20 -14.95
N GLY A 85 -15.20 0.11 -14.33
CA GLY A 85 -14.63 1.45 -14.34
C GLY A 85 -15.29 2.43 -13.39
N SER A 86 -16.32 2.02 -12.66
CA SER A 86 -16.96 2.86 -11.65
C SER A 86 -16.21 2.70 -10.33
N ALA A 87 -15.26 3.58 -10.07
CA ALA A 87 -14.52 3.54 -8.82
C ALA A 87 -15.23 4.38 -7.77
N GLU A 88 -15.75 3.73 -6.74
CA GLU A 88 -16.39 4.41 -5.63
C GLU A 88 -15.42 4.55 -4.46
N VAL A 89 -15.53 5.67 -3.76
CA VAL A 89 -14.74 5.91 -2.56
C VAL A 89 -15.27 5.03 -1.43
N VAL A 90 -14.38 4.30 -0.76
CA VAL A 90 -14.71 3.59 0.47
C VAL A 90 -13.85 4.14 1.60
N VAL A 91 -14.40 4.15 2.80
CA VAL A 91 -13.70 4.63 3.99
C VAL A 91 -13.21 3.41 4.76
N VAL A 92 -11.91 3.37 5.05
CA VAL A 92 -11.31 2.22 5.70
C VAL A 92 -10.45 2.64 6.89
N GLU A 93 -10.33 1.75 7.86
CA GLU A 93 -9.40 1.91 8.98
C GLU A 93 -8.18 1.02 8.82
N ALA A 94 -8.27 0.02 7.94
CA ALA A 94 -7.16 -0.87 7.62
C ALA A 94 -7.37 -1.49 6.25
N PHE A 95 -6.28 -1.82 5.58
CA PHE A 95 -6.34 -2.54 4.31
C PHE A 95 -5.14 -3.47 4.16
N LEU A 96 -5.31 -4.48 3.31
CA LEU A 96 -4.23 -5.40 2.95
C LEU A 96 -3.72 -5.03 1.56
N CYS A 97 -2.42 -5.05 1.37
CA CYS A 97 -1.82 -4.82 0.07
C CYS A 97 -0.71 -5.84 -0.19
N ALA A 98 -0.38 -6.03 -1.45
CA ALA A 98 0.64 -6.99 -1.88
C ALA A 98 1.66 -6.31 -2.77
N PRO A 99 2.55 -5.47 -2.20
CA PRO A 99 3.58 -4.81 -3.00
C PRO A 99 4.60 -5.83 -3.51
N ALA A 100 5.34 -5.44 -4.54
CA ALA A 100 6.31 -6.30 -5.19
C ALA A 100 7.40 -6.80 -4.24
N ARG A 101 7.80 -6.00 -3.26
CA ARG A 101 8.86 -6.36 -2.31
C ARG A 101 8.45 -5.99 -0.89
N PRO A 102 7.60 -6.81 -0.27
CA PRO A 102 7.08 -6.48 1.06
C PRO A 102 8.18 -6.40 2.13
N ASP A 103 9.20 -7.26 2.05
CA ASP A 103 10.32 -7.22 2.97
C ASP A 103 11.10 -5.91 2.89
N ALA A 104 11.33 -5.43 1.67
CA ALA A 104 12.03 -4.16 1.45
C ALA A 104 11.18 -2.97 1.93
N VAL A 105 9.87 -3.04 1.74
CA VAL A 105 8.95 -2.01 2.24
C VAL A 105 9.05 -1.91 3.76
N LEU A 106 9.00 -3.03 4.46
CA LEU A 106 9.08 -3.04 5.92
C LEU A 106 10.43 -2.54 6.42
N ALA A 107 11.52 -2.95 5.77
CA ALA A 107 12.86 -2.49 6.15
C ALA A 107 13.00 -0.98 5.99
N GLU A 108 12.50 -0.43 4.86
CA GLU A 108 12.56 1.00 4.63
C GLU A 108 11.65 1.77 5.59
N ALA A 109 10.48 1.21 5.90
CA ALA A 109 9.58 1.83 6.87
C ALA A 109 10.24 1.95 8.24
N ARG A 110 10.97 0.91 8.68
CA ARG A 110 11.72 0.96 9.93
C ARG A 110 12.80 2.04 9.90
N ARG A 111 13.55 2.12 8.80
CA ARG A 111 14.59 3.15 8.64
C ARG A 111 14.02 4.55 8.73
N ARG A 112 12.82 4.76 8.21
CA ARG A 112 12.14 6.05 8.25
C ARG A 112 11.36 6.28 9.53
N ARG A 113 11.46 5.34 10.47
CA ARG A 113 10.78 5.42 11.76
C ARG A 113 9.26 5.48 11.64
N LEU A 114 8.72 4.83 10.64
CA LEU A 114 7.28 4.61 10.55
C LEU A 114 6.90 3.48 11.52
N PRO A 115 5.66 3.47 12.01
CA PRO A 115 5.24 2.41 12.94
C PRO A 115 5.12 1.08 12.20
N VAL A 116 6.03 0.15 12.52
CA VAL A 116 6.04 -1.21 11.97
C VAL A 116 5.72 -2.17 13.09
N GLY A 117 4.72 -3.02 12.86
CA GLY A 117 4.31 -3.96 13.90
C GLY A 117 3.63 -5.21 13.44
#